data_bea36a6dc1bf7224c8244ba44cb2eb1e
#
_entry.id   bea36a6dc1bf7224c8244ba44cb2eb1e
#
_cell.length_a   1.000
_cell.length_b   1.000
_cell.length_c   1.000
_cell.angle_alpha   90.00
_cell.angle_beta   90.00
_cell.angle_gamma   90.00
#
_symmetry.space_group_name_H-M   'P 1'
#
loop_
_entity.id
_entity.type
_entity.pdbx_description
1 polymer ?
#
loop_
_entity_poly.entity_id
_entity_poly.type
_entity_poly.pdbx_seq_one_letter_code
_entity_poly.pdbx_strand_id
1 'polypeptide(L)'
;MKKKYDWKFIQSKYDEGMSHSKLYSEFGVSPRAILLAIMRGEFVSRNKSEAGTLHNLTKEPVKHTEEFRLKQRERIIARYEAGWMPKAGRCKKYKYTSPIAGEVWLDGTWELAVAKWLDKNAYNWKRNTTRFQYTNLKGTVSHYVPDFWVEELSGYLEVKGYETELDRCKWSQFLKPLTIWKKKELLEIKII
;
A
#
# COMPACT_ATOMS: atom_id res chain seq x y z
N MET A 1 17.63 48.83 -18.14
CA MET A 1 16.69 47.86 -18.79
C MET A 1 15.41 47.80 -18.02
N LYS A 2 14.24 48.05 -18.64
CA LYS A 2 12.94 47.85 -17.95
C LYS A 2 12.77 46.36 -17.63
N LYS A 3 12.47 46.06 -16.38
CA LYS A 3 12.12 44.68 -15.99
C LYS A 3 10.87 44.23 -16.74
N LYS A 4 10.94 43.14 -17.49
CA LYS A 4 9.86 42.64 -18.33
C LYS A 4 8.65 42.16 -17.50
N TYR A 5 8.90 41.74 -16.28
CA TYR A 5 7.88 41.18 -15.36
C TYR A 5 7.95 41.85 -14.00
N ASP A 6 6.82 42.05 -13.36
CA ASP A 6 6.72 42.37 -11.93
C ASP A 6 6.82 41.08 -11.11
N TRP A 7 8.03 40.79 -10.64
CA TRP A 7 8.29 39.55 -9.90
C TRP A 7 7.58 39.46 -8.56
N LYS A 8 7.24 40.58 -7.90
CA LYS A 8 6.45 40.59 -6.69
C LYS A 8 5.03 40.10 -6.94
N PHE A 9 4.41 40.63 -8.00
CA PHE A 9 3.09 40.19 -8.44
C PHE A 9 3.10 38.73 -8.88
N ILE A 10 4.09 38.29 -9.66
CA ILE A 10 4.21 36.89 -10.10
C ILE A 10 4.41 35.96 -8.91
N GLN A 11 5.23 36.35 -7.91
CA GLN A 11 5.41 35.56 -6.68
C GLN A 11 4.07 35.42 -5.91
N SER A 12 3.33 36.51 -5.73
CA SER A 12 2.02 36.46 -5.06
C SER A 12 1.07 35.46 -5.74
N LYS A 13 0.98 35.48 -7.07
CA LYS A 13 0.16 34.51 -7.82
C LYS A 13 0.64 33.07 -7.67
N TYR A 14 1.93 32.87 -7.59
CA TYR A 14 2.52 31.56 -7.32
C TYR A 14 2.19 31.09 -5.91
N ASP A 15 2.29 31.97 -4.90
CA ASP A 15 1.99 31.65 -3.49
C ASP A 15 0.49 31.36 -3.27
N GLU A 16 -0.40 32.00 -4.04
CA GLU A 16 -1.82 31.68 -4.14
C GLU A 16 -2.12 30.30 -4.73
N GLY A 17 -1.12 29.57 -5.20
CA GLY A 17 -1.24 28.19 -5.70
C GLY A 17 -1.06 27.97 -7.19
N MET A 18 -0.78 29.02 -7.96
CA MET A 18 -0.50 28.83 -9.39
C MET A 18 0.73 27.95 -9.60
N SER A 19 0.71 27.15 -10.67
CA SER A 19 1.88 26.41 -11.15
C SER A 19 2.71 27.26 -12.12
N HIS A 20 3.97 26.86 -12.34
CA HIS A 20 4.80 27.50 -13.38
C HIS A 20 4.12 27.48 -14.77
N SER A 21 3.41 26.38 -15.09
CA SER A 21 2.68 26.28 -16.35
C SER A 21 1.53 27.29 -16.45
N LYS A 22 0.81 27.53 -15.34
CA LYS A 22 -0.23 28.57 -15.29
C LYS A 22 0.34 29.98 -15.38
N LEU A 23 1.47 30.25 -14.72
CA LEU A 23 2.17 31.54 -14.86
C LEU A 23 2.61 31.79 -16.30
N TYR A 24 3.00 30.73 -17.02
CA TYR A 24 3.33 30.86 -18.45
C TYR A 24 2.09 31.12 -19.29
N SER A 25 1.01 30.36 -19.10
CA SER A 25 -0.21 30.52 -19.92
C SER A 25 -0.93 31.85 -19.68
N GLU A 26 -0.96 32.36 -18.45
CA GLU A 26 -1.72 33.56 -18.07
C GLU A 26 -0.90 34.85 -18.22
N PHE A 27 0.38 34.82 -17.87
CA PHE A 27 1.23 36.00 -17.80
C PHE A 27 2.43 35.96 -18.78
N GLY A 28 2.55 34.91 -19.57
CA GLY A 28 3.63 34.75 -20.55
C GLY A 28 5.02 34.58 -19.92
N VAL A 29 5.09 34.18 -18.64
CA VAL A 29 6.35 34.04 -17.89
C VAL A 29 7.00 32.72 -18.25
N SER A 30 7.99 32.75 -19.12
CA SER A 30 8.67 31.54 -19.59
C SER A 30 9.43 30.82 -18.49
N PRO A 31 9.59 29.47 -18.56
CA PRO A 31 10.39 28.70 -17.60
C PRO A 31 11.81 29.24 -17.42
N ARG A 32 12.44 29.73 -18.53
CA ARG A 32 13.75 30.34 -18.47
C ARG A 32 13.75 31.69 -17.72
N ALA A 33 12.69 32.46 -17.82
CA ALA A 33 12.56 33.70 -17.05
C ALA A 33 12.43 33.44 -15.58
N ILE A 34 11.65 32.40 -15.18
CA ILE A 34 11.52 31.96 -13.80
C ILE A 34 12.88 31.50 -13.24
N LEU A 35 13.62 30.66 -13.97
CA LEU A 35 14.94 30.21 -13.55
C LEU A 35 15.90 31.37 -13.30
N LEU A 36 15.95 32.35 -14.22
CA LEU A 36 16.79 33.55 -14.07
C LEU A 36 16.33 34.41 -12.88
N ALA A 37 15.03 34.47 -12.58
CA ALA A 37 14.52 35.21 -11.45
C ALA A 37 14.88 34.49 -10.10
N ILE A 38 14.86 33.16 -10.06
CA ILE A 38 15.35 32.37 -8.91
C ILE A 38 16.83 32.66 -8.67
N MET A 39 17.66 32.61 -9.71
CA MET A 39 19.10 32.90 -9.61
C MET A 39 19.39 34.32 -9.10
N ARG A 40 18.51 35.28 -9.38
CA ARG A 40 18.63 36.67 -8.90
C ARG A 40 17.98 36.92 -7.53
N GLY A 41 17.33 35.90 -6.93
CA GLY A 41 16.59 36.04 -5.68
C GLY A 41 15.29 36.84 -5.81
N GLU A 42 14.77 37.00 -7.03
CA GLU A 42 13.52 37.72 -7.31
C GLU A 42 12.27 36.84 -7.27
N PHE A 43 12.48 35.49 -7.27
CA PHE A 43 11.41 34.49 -7.22
C PHE A 43 11.87 33.28 -6.43
N VAL A 44 10.96 32.75 -5.58
CA VAL A 44 11.20 31.55 -4.77
C VAL A 44 10.26 30.44 -5.25
N SER A 45 10.82 29.33 -5.67
CA SER A 45 10.03 28.17 -6.11
C SER A 45 9.79 27.22 -4.94
N ARG A 46 8.57 26.65 -4.87
CA ARG A 46 8.23 25.60 -3.90
C ARG A 46 9.13 24.39 -4.12
N ASN A 47 9.47 23.71 -3.04
CA ASN A 47 10.13 22.41 -3.13
C ASN A 47 9.14 21.32 -3.63
N LYS A 48 9.66 20.12 -3.98
CA LYS A 48 8.83 19.01 -4.50
C LYS A 48 7.75 18.54 -3.52
N SER A 49 8.03 18.60 -2.23
CA SER A 49 7.07 18.18 -1.18
C SER A 49 5.91 19.16 -1.07
N GLU A 50 6.20 20.47 -1.04
CA GLU A 50 5.21 21.55 -1.00
C GLU A 50 4.32 21.54 -2.26
N ALA A 51 4.94 21.38 -3.43
CA ALA A 51 4.20 21.29 -4.70
C ALA A 51 3.28 20.05 -4.74
N GLY A 52 3.74 18.91 -4.22
CA GLY A 52 2.94 17.68 -4.11
C GLY A 52 1.77 17.83 -3.15
N THR A 53 2.00 18.45 -1.99
CA THR A 53 0.95 18.72 -0.99
C THR A 53 -0.12 19.63 -1.56
N LEU A 54 0.26 20.73 -2.19
CA LEU A 54 -0.68 21.66 -2.81
C LEU A 54 -1.48 20.99 -3.93
N HIS A 55 -0.83 20.19 -4.79
CA HIS A 55 -1.52 19.43 -5.84
C HIS A 55 -2.58 18.49 -5.27
N ASN A 56 -2.26 17.78 -4.18
CA ASN A 56 -3.20 16.87 -3.54
C ASN A 56 -4.38 17.59 -2.87
N LEU A 57 -4.14 18.79 -2.31
CA LEU A 57 -5.20 19.62 -1.70
C LEU A 57 -6.13 20.25 -2.75
N THR A 58 -5.60 20.60 -3.92
CA THR A 58 -6.37 21.26 -4.99
C THR A 58 -6.96 20.31 -6.01
N LYS A 59 -6.54 19.03 -5.99
CA LYS A 59 -7.04 18.00 -6.91
C LYS A 59 -8.43 17.55 -6.49
N GLU A 60 -9.40 17.73 -7.36
CA GLU A 60 -10.70 17.12 -7.18
C GLU A 60 -10.60 15.59 -7.15
N PRO A 61 -11.26 14.91 -6.20
CA PRO A 61 -11.28 13.46 -6.16
C PRO A 61 -11.90 12.91 -7.45
N VAL A 62 -11.15 12.10 -8.18
CA VAL A 62 -11.67 11.41 -9.36
C VAL A 62 -12.77 10.46 -8.91
N LYS A 63 -14.03 10.80 -9.18
CA LYS A 63 -15.17 9.90 -8.94
C LYS A 63 -15.20 8.87 -10.07
N HIS A 64 -14.67 7.70 -9.80
CA HIS A 64 -14.79 6.58 -10.73
C HIS A 64 -16.25 6.08 -10.79
N THR A 65 -16.74 5.82 -12.00
CA THR A 65 -18.05 5.19 -12.21
C THR A 65 -18.07 3.79 -11.60
N GLU A 66 -19.27 3.28 -11.28
CA GLU A 66 -19.43 1.92 -10.75
C GLU A 66 -18.91 0.86 -11.73
N GLU A 67 -19.15 1.04 -13.01
CA GLU A 67 -18.62 0.19 -14.07
C GLU A 67 -17.08 0.16 -14.08
N PHE A 68 -16.42 1.31 -13.93
CA PHE A 68 -14.95 1.36 -13.82
C PHE A 68 -14.45 0.59 -12.60
N ARG A 69 -15.13 0.73 -11.45
CA ARG A 69 -14.77 0.01 -10.20
C ARG A 69 -14.92 -1.50 -10.38
N LEU A 70 -16.01 -1.95 -11.02
CA LEU A 70 -16.24 -3.37 -11.32
C LEU A 70 -15.15 -3.93 -12.23
N LYS A 71 -14.85 -3.27 -13.35
CA LYS A 71 -13.74 -3.67 -14.25
C LYS A 71 -12.39 -3.76 -13.55
N GLN A 72 -12.08 -2.80 -12.68
CA GLN A 72 -10.83 -2.86 -11.90
C GLN A 72 -10.83 -4.03 -10.91
N ARG A 73 -11.97 -4.32 -10.27
CA ARG A 73 -12.11 -5.45 -9.37
C ARG A 73 -11.93 -6.79 -10.10
N GLU A 74 -12.58 -6.98 -11.23
CA GLU A 74 -12.43 -8.18 -12.07
C GLU A 74 -10.98 -8.37 -12.53
N ARG A 75 -10.35 -7.30 -13.00
CA ARG A 75 -8.93 -7.32 -13.40
C ARG A 75 -8.01 -7.74 -12.26
N ILE A 76 -8.25 -7.26 -11.05
CA ILE A 76 -7.46 -7.65 -9.88
C ILE A 76 -7.72 -9.10 -9.51
N ILE A 77 -8.97 -9.57 -9.54
CA ILE A 77 -9.33 -10.96 -9.27
C ILE A 77 -8.62 -11.88 -10.26
N ALA A 78 -8.72 -11.61 -11.57
CA ALA A 78 -8.05 -12.40 -12.59
C ALA A 78 -6.52 -12.46 -12.40
N ARG A 79 -5.89 -11.36 -11.95
CA ARG A 79 -4.45 -11.35 -11.63
C ARG A 79 -4.12 -12.25 -10.43
N TYR A 80 -4.96 -12.30 -9.40
CA TYR A 80 -4.78 -13.21 -8.26
C TYR A 80 -4.95 -14.67 -8.68
N GLU A 81 -5.95 -14.98 -9.51
CA GLU A 81 -6.18 -16.32 -10.06
C GLU A 81 -4.99 -16.78 -10.94
N ALA A 82 -4.35 -15.83 -11.64
CA ALA A 82 -3.10 -16.06 -12.37
C ALA A 82 -1.84 -16.13 -11.47
N GLY A 83 -1.99 -16.20 -10.15
CA GLY A 83 -0.88 -16.31 -9.20
C GLY A 83 -0.16 -15.01 -8.88
N TRP A 84 -0.67 -13.84 -9.34
CA TRP A 84 -0.07 -12.57 -8.95
C TRP A 84 -0.39 -12.24 -7.50
N MET A 85 0.64 -11.88 -6.73
CA MET A 85 0.50 -11.38 -5.36
C MET A 85 0.89 -9.89 -5.32
N PRO A 86 0.12 -9.02 -4.64
CA PRO A 86 0.50 -7.63 -4.47
C PRO A 86 1.82 -7.54 -3.72
N LYS A 87 2.64 -6.56 -4.07
CA LYS A 87 3.81 -6.23 -3.24
C LYS A 87 3.30 -5.76 -1.89
N ALA A 88 3.73 -6.39 -0.80
CA ALA A 88 3.45 -5.91 0.54
C ALA A 88 3.99 -4.49 0.69
N GLY A 89 3.17 -3.55 1.16
CA GLY A 89 3.51 -2.13 1.11
C GLY A 89 4.76 -1.76 1.89
N ARG A 90 4.95 -2.30 3.10
CA ARG A 90 6.08 -2.00 4.00
C ARG A 90 6.90 -3.23 4.41
N CYS A 91 6.43 -4.45 4.11
CA CYS A 91 7.14 -5.67 4.46
C CYS A 91 8.02 -6.14 3.29
N LYS A 92 9.24 -6.58 3.63
CA LYS A 92 10.11 -7.25 2.67
C LYS A 92 9.54 -8.63 2.36
N LYS A 93 9.44 -8.99 1.08
CA LYS A 93 9.04 -10.34 0.66
C LYS A 93 10.24 -11.26 0.62
N TYR A 94 10.00 -12.49 1.04
CA TYR A 94 10.99 -13.56 1.05
C TYR A 94 10.51 -14.70 0.17
N LYS A 95 11.34 -15.08 -0.80
CA LYS A 95 11.18 -16.35 -1.54
C LYS A 95 11.75 -17.45 -0.66
N TYR A 96 10.95 -18.46 -0.36
CA TYR A 96 11.33 -19.58 0.47
C TYR A 96 10.98 -20.89 -0.23
N THR A 97 11.93 -21.84 -0.25
CA THR A 97 11.72 -23.19 -0.77
C THR A 97 11.58 -24.13 0.43
N SER A 98 10.33 -24.52 0.73
CA SER A 98 9.99 -25.48 1.76
C SER A 98 10.11 -26.91 1.21
N PRO A 99 10.62 -27.87 1.98
CA PRO A 99 10.59 -29.27 1.61
C PRO A 99 9.15 -29.84 1.57
N ILE A 100 8.20 -29.20 2.25
CA ILE A 100 6.80 -29.64 2.38
C ILE A 100 5.89 -28.84 1.43
N ALA A 101 5.94 -27.51 1.50
CA ALA A 101 5.05 -26.62 0.75
C ALA A 101 5.58 -26.20 -0.63
N GLY A 102 6.82 -26.60 -0.98
CA GLY A 102 7.47 -26.18 -2.23
C GLY A 102 7.90 -24.71 -2.21
N GLU A 103 7.93 -24.07 -3.37
CA GLU A 103 8.34 -22.68 -3.51
C GLU A 103 7.19 -21.72 -3.13
N VAL A 104 7.40 -20.87 -2.13
CA VAL A 104 6.40 -19.93 -1.63
C VAL A 104 6.98 -18.52 -1.43
N TRP A 105 6.11 -17.53 -1.52
CA TRP A 105 6.42 -16.14 -1.16
C TRP A 105 5.79 -15.78 0.18
N LEU A 106 6.58 -15.19 1.08
CA LEU A 106 6.20 -14.86 2.44
C LEU A 106 6.37 -13.36 2.70
N ASP A 107 5.47 -12.76 3.46
CA ASP A 107 5.42 -11.34 3.75
C ASP A 107 6.04 -11.04 5.12
N GLY A 108 7.34 -10.75 5.11
CA GLY A 108 8.07 -10.39 6.32
C GLY A 108 8.82 -11.54 7.00
N THR A 109 9.60 -11.18 8.01
CA THR A 109 10.50 -12.11 8.72
C THR A 109 9.73 -13.11 9.60
N TRP A 110 8.58 -12.73 10.13
CA TRP A 110 7.80 -13.58 11.02
C TRP A 110 7.12 -14.73 10.30
N GLU A 111 6.51 -14.46 9.14
CA GLU A 111 5.96 -15.53 8.30
C GLU A 111 7.07 -16.50 7.86
N LEU A 112 8.27 -15.97 7.51
CA LEU A 112 9.42 -16.80 7.18
C LEU A 112 9.87 -17.66 8.36
N ALA A 113 9.90 -17.11 9.57
CA ALA A 113 10.26 -17.83 10.77
C ALA A 113 9.23 -18.95 11.09
N VAL A 114 7.94 -18.64 10.94
CA VAL A 114 6.85 -19.63 11.12
C VAL A 114 6.94 -20.73 10.07
N ALA A 115 7.14 -20.41 8.79
CA ALA A 115 7.28 -21.41 7.73
C ALA A 115 8.44 -22.39 8.01
N LYS A 116 9.60 -21.86 8.41
CA LYS A 116 10.75 -22.69 8.81
C LYS A 116 10.47 -23.56 10.03
N TRP A 117 9.71 -23.04 11.00
CA TRP A 117 9.32 -23.78 12.19
C TRP A 117 8.33 -24.91 11.84
N LEU A 118 7.37 -24.65 10.95
CA LEU A 118 6.43 -25.67 10.46
C LEU A 118 7.19 -26.81 9.76
N ASP A 119 8.15 -26.50 8.88
CA ASP A 119 9.00 -27.49 8.22
C ASP A 119 9.84 -28.29 9.22
N LYS A 120 10.48 -27.62 10.18
CA LYS A 120 11.31 -28.26 11.22
C LYS A 120 10.51 -29.27 12.06
N ASN A 121 9.23 -29.00 12.28
CA ASN A 121 8.35 -29.85 13.09
C ASN A 121 7.50 -30.79 12.21
N ALA A 122 7.82 -30.90 10.92
CA ALA A 122 7.16 -31.77 9.95
C ALA A 122 5.64 -31.56 9.83
N TYR A 123 5.17 -30.32 10.02
CA TYR A 123 3.77 -29.97 9.78
C TYR A 123 3.48 -29.97 8.29
N ASN A 124 2.35 -30.54 7.90
CA ASN A 124 1.86 -30.47 6.54
C ASN A 124 1.15 -29.14 6.32
N TRP A 125 1.78 -28.22 5.60
CA TRP A 125 1.29 -26.86 5.42
C TRP A 125 1.42 -26.36 3.97
N LYS A 126 0.65 -25.32 3.67
CA LYS A 126 0.77 -24.58 2.41
C LYS A 126 0.50 -23.10 2.61
N ARG A 127 1.11 -22.25 1.77
CA ARG A 127 0.72 -20.84 1.70
C ARG A 127 -0.73 -20.77 1.22
N ASN A 128 -1.59 -20.12 2.02
CA ASN A 128 -2.99 -19.99 1.62
C ASN A 128 -3.15 -18.90 0.56
N THR A 129 -3.96 -19.18 -0.46
CA THR A 129 -4.37 -18.25 -1.51
C THR A 129 -5.89 -18.07 -1.56
N THR A 130 -6.64 -18.87 -0.78
CA THR A 130 -8.09 -18.82 -0.72
C THR A 130 -8.54 -17.52 -0.04
N ARG A 131 -9.52 -16.89 -0.67
CA ARG A 131 -10.08 -15.60 -0.23
C ARG A 131 -11.43 -15.83 0.44
N PHE A 132 -11.62 -15.22 1.61
CA PHE A 132 -12.84 -15.29 2.38
C PHE A 132 -13.49 -13.92 2.45
N GLN A 133 -14.78 -13.84 2.20
CA GLN A 133 -15.53 -12.59 2.28
C GLN A 133 -15.82 -12.24 3.74
N TYR A 134 -15.78 -10.96 4.05
CA TYR A 134 -16.25 -10.39 5.30
C TYR A 134 -16.76 -8.97 5.06
N THR A 135 -17.58 -8.45 5.96
CA THR A 135 -18.03 -7.06 5.94
C THR A 135 -17.09 -6.22 6.80
N ASN A 136 -16.43 -5.22 6.21
CA ASN A 136 -15.47 -4.39 6.94
C ASN A 136 -16.18 -3.36 7.83
N LEU A 137 -15.40 -2.60 8.62
CA LEU A 137 -15.91 -1.57 9.56
C LEU A 137 -16.75 -0.46 8.89
N LYS A 138 -16.68 -0.34 7.55
CA LYS A 138 -17.48 0.62 6.77
C LYS A 138 -18.74 0.01 6.17
N GLY A 139 -19.08 -1.23 6.54
CA GLY A 139 -20.23 -1.95 5.99
C GLY A 139 -20.06 -2.46 4.55
N THR A 140 -18.84 -2.42 4.00
CA THR A 140 -18.57 -2.89 2.63
C THR A 140 -17.95 -4.28 2.63
N VAL A 141 -18.31 -5.10 1.63
CA VAL A 141 -17.75 -6.44 1.45
C VAL A 141 -16.27 -6.34 1.07
N SER A 142 -15.44 -7.00 1.83
CA SER A 142 -13.99 -7.11 1.65
C SER A 142 -13.55 -8.57 1.67
N HIS A 143 -12.27 -8.83 1.38
CA HIS A 143 -11.73 -10.18 1.37
C HIS A 143 -10.57 -10.29 2.35
N TYR A 144 -10.53 -11.42 3.04
CA TYR A 144 -9.50 -11.83 3.95
C TYR A 144 -8.78 -13.09 3.41
N VAL A 145 -7.49 -13.13 3.53
CA VAL A 145 -6.64 -14.26 3.15
C VAL A 145 -5.76 -14.56 4.35
N PRO A 146 -6.04 -15.61 5.15
CA PRO A 146 -5.12 -16.09 6.18
C PRO A 146 -3.77 -16.51 5.58
N ASP A 147 -2.70 -16.49 6.37
CA ASP A 147 -1.35 -16.70 5.85
C ASP A 147 -1.09 -18.15 5.43
N PHE A 148 -1.47 -19.12 6.25
CA PHE A 148 -1.20 -20.53 6.02
C PHE A 148 -2.45 -21.38 6.20
N TRP A 149 -2.49 -22.50 5.50
CA TRP A 149 -3.29 -23.65 5.83
C TRP A 149 -2.36 -24.70 6.45
N VAL A 150 -2.76 -25.30 7.59
CA VAL A 150 -1.98 -26.30 8.31
C VAL A 150 -2.87 -27.50 8.60
N GLU A 151 -2.51 -28.67 8.11
CA GLU A 151 -3.34 -29.88 8.17
C GLU A 151 -3.52 -30.36 9.62
N GLU A 152 -2.46 -30.37 10.40
CA GLU A 152 -2.48 -30.82 11.80
C GLU A 152 -3.34 -29.91 12.70
N LEU A 153 -3.52 -28.66 12.29
CA LEU A 153 -4.46 -27.74 12.95
C LEU A 153 -5.88 -27.87 12.38
N SER A 154 -6.07 -28.66 11.32
CA SER A 154 -7.31 -28.74 10.55
C SER A 154 -7.87 -27.34 10.21
N GLY A 155 -7.00 -26.38 10.00
CA GLY A 155 -7.39 -24.97 9.91
C GLY A 155 -6.34 -24.02 9.37
N TYR A 156 -6.64 -22.75 9.50
CA TYR A 156 -5.81 -21.66 9.06
C TYR A 156 -4.95 -21.11 10.20
N LEU A 157 -3.76 -20.64 9.83
CA LEU A 157 -2.85 -19.95 10.74
C LEU A 157 -2.59 -18.54 10.19
N GLU A 158 -2.78 -17.55 11.03
CA GLU A 158 -2.46 -16.14 10.77
C GLU A 158 -1.30 -15.70 11.66
N VAL A 159 -0.31 -15.03 11.10
CA VAL A 159 0.84 -14.47 11.81
C VAL A 159 0.68 -12.97 11.95
N LYS A 160 0.57 -12.47 13.17
CA LYS A 160 0.22 -11.06 13.38
C LYS A 160 1.15 -10.34 14.35
N GLY A 161 1.88 -9.34 13.84
CA GLY A 161 2.75 -8.50 14.66
C GLY A 161 1.98 -7.47 15.48
N TYR A 162 1.01 -6.81 14.86
CA TYR A 162 0.19 -5.79 15.48
C TYR A 162 -1.28 -5.98 15.08
N GLU A 163 -2.15 -6.05 16.08
CA GLU A 163 -3.59 -6.24 15.89
C GLU A 163 -4.30 -4.89 15.78
N THR A 164 -5.17 -4.76 14.78
CA THR A 164 -6.04 -3.62 14.58
C THR A 164 -7.51 -3.99 14.80
N GLU A 165 -8.38 -3.00 14.93
CA GLU A 165 -9.82 -3.23 14.97
C GLU A 165 -10.35 -3.92 13.70
N LEU A 166 -9.76 -3.60 12.54
CA LEU A 166 -10.09 -4.26 11.28
C LEU A 166 -9.69 -5.75 11.31
N ASP A 167 -8.59 -6.10 11.96
CA ASP A 167 -8.19 -7.51 12.11
C ASP A 167 -9.21 -8.27 12.96
N ARG A 168 -9.64 -7.70 14.09
CA ARG A 168 -10.73 -8.28 14.91
C ARG A 168 -12.02 -8.45 14.14
N CYS A 169 -12.41 -7.43 13.36
CA CYS A 169 -13.60 -7.48 12.52
C CYS A 169 -13.57 -8.61 11.50
N LYS A 170 -12.45 -8.84 10.81
CA LYS A 170 -12.34 -9.93 9.83
C LYS A 170 -12.28 -11.32 10.50
N TRP A 171 -11.60 -11.44 11.64
CA TRP A 171 -11.48 -12.71 12.36
C TRP A 171 -12.80 -13.15 13.01
N SER A 172 -13.59 -12.22 13.55
CA SER A 172 -14.90 -12.53 14.14
C SER A 172 -15.92 -13.06 13.14
N GLN A 173 -15.74 -12.77 11.85
CA GLN A 173 -16.58 -13.24 10.76
C GLN A 173 -16.01 -14.46 10.03
N PHE A 174 -14.85 -14.94 10.44
CA PHE A 174 -14.17 -16.06 9.79
C PHE A 174 -14.70 -17.39 10.33
N LEU A 175 -15.48 -18.11 9.51
CA LEU A 175 -16.23 -19.30 9.92
C LEU A 175 -15.42 -20.61 9.89
N LYS A 176 -14.14 -20.55 9.56
CA LYS A 176 -13.27 -21.73 9.55
C LYS A 176 -12.35 -21.72 10.77
N PRO A 177 -11.80 -22.87 11.19
CA PRO A 177 -10.80 -22.89 12.26
C PRO A 177 -9.63 -21.94 11.93
N LEU A 178 -9.35 -21.01 12.85
CA LEU A 178 -8.30 -20.01 12.70
C LEU A 178 -7.48 -19.90 13.98
N THR A 179 -6.21 -20.18 13.86
CA THR A 179 -5.22 -19.96 14.92
C THR A 179 -4.46 -18.67 14.60
N ILE A 180 -4.31 -17.79 15.58
CA ILE A 180 -3.60 -16.52 15.41
C ILE A 180 -2.36 -16.55 16.28
N TRP A 181 -1.19 -16.48 15.64
CA TRP A 181 0.08 -16.37 16.33
C TRP A 181 0.56 -14.91 16.33
N LYS A 182 0.56 -14.35 17.53
CA LYS A 182 1.10 -13.02 17.82
C LYS A 182 2.53 -13.14 18.37
N LYS A 183 3.11 -12.01 18.72
CA LYS A 183 4.46 -11.96 19.28
C LYS A 183 4.63 -12.88 20.50
N LYS A 184 3.61 -12.98 21.35
CA LYS A 184 3.65 -13.82 22.55
C LYS A 184 3.83 -15.30 22.19
N GLU A 185 2.98 -15.83 21.35
CA GLU A 185 3.01 -17.22 20.88
C GLU A 185 4.33 -17.54 20.16
N LEU A 186 4.81 -16.61 19.33
CA LEU A 186 6.08 -16.78 18.60
C LEU A 186 7.31 -16.79 19.51
N LEU A 187 7.29 -16.03 20.63
CA LEU A 187 8.32 -16.07 21.66
C LEU A 187 8.26 -17.37 22.47
N GLU A 188 7.08 -17.87 22.83
CA GLU A 188 6.88 -19.11 23.58
C GLU A 188 7.47 -20.31 22.83
N ILE A 189 7.30 -20.36 21.50
CA ILE A 189 7.87 -21.43 20.66
C ILE A 189 9.29 -21.09 20.14
N LYS A 190 9.90 -20.00 20.62
CA LYS A 190 11.29 -19.58 20.37
C LYS A 190 11.68 -19.45 18.89
N ILE A 191 10.82 -18.83 18.09
CA ILE A 191 11.07 -18.60 16.67
C ILE A 191 11.33 -17.14 16.29
N ILE A 192 11.12 -16.22 17.23
CA ILE A 192 11.53 -14.80 17.15
C ILE A 192 12.20 -14.36 18.45
#